data_18a3a79ddb96c35be0f35fcbffa6c01a
#
_entry.id   18a3a79ddb96c35be0f35fcbffa6c01a
#
_cell.length_a   1.000
_cell.length_b   1.000
_cell.length_c   1.000
_cell.angle_alpha   90.00
_cell.angle_beta   90.00
_cell.angle_gamma   90.00
#
_symmetry.space_group_name_H-M   'P 1'
#
loop_
_entity.id
_entity.type
_entity.pdbx_description
1 polymer ?
#
loop_
_entity_poly.entity_id
_entity_poly.type
_entity_poly.pdbx_seq_one_letter_code
_entity_poly.pdbx_strand_id
1 'polypeptide(L)'
;MSEHTTTRGASDATIRAYDAADFDALVGLIGAAFGGETPDSVRFAVSAPNTTTFVAQRDDRVVGVSMAISFGASAWIGNVVVAADSRRRGLGQALTEVAVAAARGRADSVLLLALGDARRIYSRLGFEDEGLYGTWQATDATAARIEPAGALDEGRRIVATSAAPDLAEHAVALDRWATGEDRRAYLELFAPSMKVALARGDDGAETVAGYRTRKPWGTGAVVARDAATARVLLCDLLREAPGTRFEFPDANERGVRLATELGLERFKENMRMRLGRPVAGFTPQAVFKALSPAVG
;
A
#
# COMPACT_ATOMS: atom_id res chain seq x y z
N MET A 1 17.10 -19.69 17.67
CA MET A 1 17.17 -18.82 18.85
C MET A 1 17.40 -17.41 18.31
N SER A 2 16.33 -16.63 18.16
CA SER A 2 16.42 -15.25 17.67
C SER A 2 16.69 -14.33 18.86
N GLU A 3 17.85 -13.70 18.86
CA GLU A 3 18.18 -12.66 19.84
C GLU A 3 17.19 -11.50 19.70
N HIS A 4 16.41 -11.27 20.75
CA HIS A 4 15.52 -10.13 20.84
C HIS A 4 16.37 -8.88 21.05
N THR A 5 16.59 -8.11 19.99
CA THR A 5 17.26 -6.80 20.08
C THR A 5 16.35 -5.85 20.84
N THR A 6 16.64 -5.65 22.13
CA THR A 6 15.95 -4.67 22.98
C THR A 6 16.76 -3.38 22.93
N THR A 7 16.25 -2.34 22.26
CA THR A 7 16.90 -1.02 22.20
C THR A 7 16.17 -0.06 23.14
N ARG A 8 16.85 0.47 24.18
CA ARG A 8 16.35 1.59 24.97
C ARG A 8 16.45 2.87 24.13
N GLY A 9 15.33 3.41 23.73
CA GLY A 9 15.25 4.73 23.07
C GLY A 9 15.44 5.87 24.09
N ALA A 10 15.56 7.12 23.59
CA ALA A 10 15.65 8.35 24.40
C ALA A 10 14.37 8.65 25.22
N SER A 11 13.37 7.79 25.17
CA SER A 11 12.14 7.78 25.96
C SER A 11 12.18 6.56 26.90
N ASP A 12 11.52 6.61 28.04
CA ASP A 12 11.38 5.53 29.03
C ASP A 12 10.65 4.27 28.46
N ALA A 13 10.55 4.15 27.14
CA ALA A 13 9.90 3.05 26.44
C ALA A 13 10.92 2.06 25.86
N THR A 14 10.63 0.77 25.98
CA THR A 14 11.37 -0.32 25.36
C THR A 14 10.75 -0.69 24.02
N ILE A 15 11.56 -0.79 22.95
CA ILE A 15 11.10 -1.28 21.64
C ILE A 15 11.46 -2.76 21.54
N ARG A 16 10.46 -3.58 21.20
CA ARG A 16 10.60 -5.03 21.05
C ARG A 16 9.79 -5.54 19.85
N ALA A 17 10.00 -6.79 19.48
CA ALA A 17 9.14 -7.46 18.52
C ALA A 17 7.69 -7.53 19.05
N TYR A 18 6.74 -7.48 18.13
CA TYR A 18 5.32 -7.69 18.38
C TYR A 18 5.08 -9.12 18.90
N ASP A 19 4.19 -9.25 19.85
CA ASP A 19 3.63 -10.51 20.33
C ASP A 19 2.10 -10.53 20.11
N ALA A 20 1.51 -11.71 19.99
CA ALA A 20 0.06 -11.84 19.77
C ALA A 20 -0.77 -11.18 20.90
N ALA A 21 -0.24 -11.11 22.12
CA ALA A 21 -0.87 -10.41 23.24
C ALA A 21 -1.00 -8.89 23.03
N ASP A 22 -0.22 -8.30 22.11
CA ASP A 22 -0.27 -6.87 21.80
C ASP A 22 -1.41 -6.51 20.83
N PHE A 23 -2.10 -7.51 20.27
CA PHE A 23 -3.02 -7.31 19.14
C PHE A 23 -4.09 -6.24 19.40
N ASP A 24 -4.79 -6.32 20.53
CA ASP A 24 -5.87 -5.38 20.85
C ASP A 24 -5.34 -3.94 21.04
N ALA A 25 -4.14 -3.80 21.60
CA ALA A 25 -3.48 -2.51 21.72
C ALA A 25 -3.12 -1.92 20.34
N LEU A 26 -2.67 -2.76 19.40
CA LEU A 26 -2.41 -2.33 18.02
C LEU A 26 -3.68 -1.87 17.31
N VAL A 27 -4.78 -2.61 17.45
CA VAL A 27 -6.09 -2.20 16.88
C VAL A 27 -6.48 -0.83 17.38
N GLY A 28 -6.37 -0.58 18.69
CA GLY A 28 -6.64 0.72 19.27
C GLY A 28 -5.73 1.84 18.77
N LEU A 29 -4.41 1.59 18.70
CA LEU A 29 -3.42 2.57 18.26
C LEU A 29 -3.57 2.95 16.79
N ILE A 30 -3.68 1.96 15.90
CA ILE A 30 -3.76 2.15 14.45
C ILE A 30 -5.10 2.79 14.10
N GLY A 31 -6.20 2.30 14.71
CA GLY A 31 -7.53 2.85 14.53
C GLY A 31 -7.63 4.33 14.96
N ALA A 32 -7.02 4.70 16.09
CA ALA A 32 -6.98 6.08 16.55
C ALA A 32 -6.14 7.01 15.65
N ALA A 33 -5.13 6.45 14.95
CA ALA A 33 -4.24 7.23 14.09
C ALA A 33 -4.82 7.48 12.69
N PHE A 34 -5.45 6.48 12.08
CA PHE A 34 -5.85 6.52 10.67
C PHE A 34 -7.37 6.55 10.47
N GLY A 35 -8.14 6.14 11.46
CA GLY A 35 -9.59 5.98 11.35
C GLY A 35 -10.01 4.86 10.40
N GLY A 36 -11.15 4.23 10.66
CA GLY A 36 -11.67 3.18 9.78
C GLY A 36 -10.93 1.84 9.78
N GLU A 37 -9.86 1.70 10.56
CA GLU A 37 -9.15 0.44 10.71
C GLU A 37 -9.99 -0.54 11.54
N THR A 38 -10.02 -1.79 11.10
CA THR A 38 -10.75 -2.88 11.75
C THR A 38 -9.77 -3.91 12.32
N PRO A 39 -10.20 -4.76 13.28
CA PRO A 39 -9.36 -5.88 13.73
C PRO A 39 -8.84 -6.74 12.57
N ASP A 40 -9.64 -6.93 11.52
CA ASP A 40 -9.23 -7.73 10.36
C ASP A 40 -8.14 -7.04 9.53
N SER A 41 -8.18 -5.70 9.35
CA SER A 41 -7.14 -4.96 8.66
C SER A 41 -5.81 -4.99 9.42
N VAL A 42 -5.85 -4.87 10.74
CA VAL A 42 -4.66 -4.97 11.58
C VAL A 42 -4.11 -6.40 11.59
N ARG A 43 -4.98 -7.40 11.73
CA ARG A 43 -4.60 -8.82 11.64
C ARG A 43 -3.90 -9.13 10.31
N PHE A 44 -4.48 -8.66 9.21
CA PHE A 44 -3.86 -8.78 7.89
C PHE A 44 -2.47 -8.14 7.87
N ALA A 45 -2.32 -6.91 8.37
CA ALA A 45 -1.05 -6.18 8.34
C ALA A 45 0.05 -6.90 9.14
N VAL A 46 -0.26 -7.41 10.37
CA VAL A 46 0.74 -8.08 11.22
C VAL A 46 1.09 -9.49 10.76
N SER A 47 0.18 -10.18 10.03
CA SER A 47 0.37 -11.55 9.56
C SER A 47 0.80 -11.67 8.09
N ALA A 48 0.88 -10.54 7.36
CA ALA A 48 1.28 -10.53 5.97
C ALA A 48 2.71 -11.10 5.79
N PRO A 49 2.98 -11.81 4.68
CA PRO A 49 4.30 -12.38 4.41
C PRO A 49 5.39 -11.31 4.44
N ASN A 50 6.56 -11.70 4.92
CA ASN A 50 7.75 -10.84 4.98
C ASN A 50 7.56 -9.56 5.80
N THR A 51 6.58 -9.53 6.69
CA THR A 51 6.33 -8.43 7.64
C THR A 51 7.03 -8.69 8.96
N THR A 52 7.71 -7.67 9.46
CA THR A 52 8.24 -7.63 10.82
C THR A 52 7.61 -6.45 11.54
N THR A 53 6.94 -6.70 12.67
CA THR A 53 6.25 -5.68 13.44
C THR A 53 6.99 -5.44 14.76
N PHE A 54 7.18 -4.18 15.11
CA PHE A 54 7.77 -3.73 16.36
C PHE A 54 6.75 -2.92 17.15
N VAL A 55 6.81 -3.07 18.47
CA VAL A 55 6.02 -2.28 19.42
C VAL A 55 6.92 -1.54 20.38
N ALA A 56 6.50 -0.35 20.78
CA ALA A 56 7.10 0.39 21.88
C ALA A 56 6.22 0.22 23.10
N GLN A 57 6.81 -0.27 24.20
CA GLN A 57 6.14 -0.52 25.47
C GLN A 57 6.68 0.40 26.57
N ARG A 58 5.79 0.98 27.34
CA ARG A 58 6.10 1.77 28.53
C ARG A 58 5.09 1.43 29.63
N ASP A 59 5.56 1.13 30.84
CA ASP A 59 4.73 0.78 31.99
C ASP A 59 3.66 -0.28 31.63
N ASP A 60 4.08 -1.39 31.01
CA ASP A 60 3.25 -2.50 30.54
C ASP A 60 2.19 -2.15 29.49
N ARG A 61 2.20 -0.92 28.96
CA ARG A 61 1.30 -0.45 27.92
C ARG A 61 2.03 -0.29 26.59
N VAL A 62 1.47 -0.84 25.51
CA VAL A 62 1.94 -0.56 24.14
C VAL A 62 1.56 0.89 23.78
N VAL A 63 2.59 1.70 23.48
CA VAL A 63 2.45 3.14 23.18
C VAL A 63 2.90 3.51 21.78
N GLY A 64 3.33 2.53 20.98
CA GLY A 64 3.70 2.78 19.59
C GLY A 64 3.89 1.48 18.83
N VAL A 65 3.88 1.59 17.51
CA VAL A 65 4.06 0.48 16.55
C VAL A 65 4.80 0.98 15.32
N SER A 66 5.56 0.09 14.68
CA SER A 66 6.08 0.25 13.31
C SER A 66 6.20 -1.11 12.64
N MET A 67 6.11 -1.12 11.31
CA MET A 67 6.22 -2.34 10.50
C MET A 67 7.25 -2.17 9.40
N ALA A 68 7.99 -3.22 9.10
CA ALA A 68 8.84 -3.36 7.94
C ALA A 68 8.33 -4.53 7.09
N ILE A 69 8.04 -4.28 5.81
CA ILE A 69 7.52 -5.27 4.86
C ILE A 69 8.52 -5.38 3.71
N SER A 70 9.07 -6.57 3.45
CA SER A 70 10.12 -6.79 2.45
C SER A 70 9.55 -7.36 1.16
N PHE A 71 9.99 -6.81 0.01
CA PHE A 71 9.62 -7.21 -1.35
C PHE A 71 10.87 -7.42 -2.21
N GLY A 72 11.69 -8.40 -1.85
CA GLY A 72 12.95 -8.67 -2.53
C GLY A 72 14.00 -7.59 -2.24
N ALA A 73 14.43 -6.84 -3.26
CA ALA A 73 15.43 -5.77 -3.14
C ALA A 73 14.87 -4.47 -2.58
N SER A 74 13.58 -4.38 -2.34
CA SER A 74 12.91 -3.24 -1.68
C SER A 74 12.23 -3.66 -0.38
N ALA A 75 12.00 -2.69 0.49
CA ALA A 75 11.16 -2.84 1.68
C ALA A 75 10.39 -1.55 1.96
N TRP A 76 9.25 -1.68 2.60
CA TRP A 76 8.42 -0.56 3.02
C TRP A 76 8.36 -0.45 4.54
N ILE A 77 8.41 0.79 5.03
CA ILE A 77 8.11 1.10 6.43
C ILE A 77 6.70 1.65 6.50
N GLY A 78 5.84 0.96 7.21
CA GLY A 78 4.44 1.33 7.37
C GLY A 78 3.98 1.34 8.83
N ASN A 79 2.79 1.86 9.05
CA ASN A 79 2.12 1.88 10.36
C ASN A 79 2.99 2.43 11.50
N VAL A 80 3.80 3.47 11.23
CA VAL A 80 4.56 4.16 12.28
C VAL A 80 3.59 5.03 13.08
N VAL A 81 3.15 4.54 14.21
CA VAL A 81 2.17 5.20 15.08
C VAL A 81 2.71 5.31 16.50
N VAL A 82 2.48 6.47 17.12
CA VAL A 82 2.77 6.72 18.54
C VAL A 82 1.51 7.28 19.20
N ALA A 83 1.16 6.71 20.35
CA ALA A 83 0.04 7.18 21.17
C ALA A 83 0.14 8.69 21.46
N ALA A 84 -0.98 9.40 21.42
CA ALA A 84 -1.00 10.87 21.50
C ALA A 84 -0.26 11.43 22.73
N ASP A 85 -0.41 10.80 23.89
CA ASP A 85 0.23 11.13 25.16
C ASP A 85 1.74 10.80 25.21
N SER A 86 2.23 10.06 24.24
CA SER A 86 3.62 9.57 24.15
C SER A 86 4.41 10.23 23.02
N ARG A 87 3.78 11.15 22.25
CA ARG A 87 4.43 11.87 21.14
C ARG A 87 5.45 12.90 21.62
N ARG A 88 6.25 13.38 20.68
CA ARG A 88 7.27 14.43 20.90
C ARG A 88 8.39 14.06 21.89
N ARG A 89 8.61 12.75 22.07
CA ARG A 89 9.68 12.19 22.93
C ARG A 89 10.67 11.32 22.12
N GLY A 90 10.78 11.52 20.81
CA GLY A 90 11.69 10.76 19.93
C GLY A 90 11.21 9.34 19.57
N LEU A 91 10.08 8.87 20.13
CA LEU A 91 9.65 7.48 19.96
C LEU A 91 9.31 7.11 18.51
N GLY A 92 8.71 8.02 17.73
CA GLY A 92 8.44 7.78 16.31
C GLY A 92 9.72 7.61 15.49
N GLN A 93 10.77 8.38 15.80
CA GLN A 93 12.09 8.22 15.19
C GLN A 93 12.69 6.87 15.56
N ALA A 94 12.72 6.49 16.83
CA ALA A 94 13.28 5.22 17.30
C ALA A 94 12.56 4.00 16.68
N LEU A 95 11.23 4.03 16.59
CA LEU A 95 10.43 3.00 15.91
C LEU A 95 10.78 2.91 14.42
N THR A 96 10.99 4.04 13.76
CA THR A 96 11.41 4.05 12.35
C THR A 96 12.81 3.45 12.19
N GLU A 97 13.76 3.83 13.05
CA GLU A 97 15.14 3.32 13.03
C GLU A 97 15.20 1.80 13.17
N VAL A 98 14.43 1.22 14.09
CA VAL A 98 14.36 -0.24 14.28
C VAL A 98 13.76 -0.93 13.06
N ALA A 99 12.68 -0.39 12.49
CA ALA A 99 12.05 -0.92 11.28
C ALA A 99 13.01 -0.82 10.07
N VAL A 100 13.71 0.30 9.92
CA VAL A 100 14.75 0.48 8.88
C VAL A 100 15.90 -0.51 9.04
N ALA A 101 16.36 -0.73 10.26
CA ALA A 101 17.42 -1.72 10.53
C ALA A 101 17.01 -3.14 10.12
N ALA A 102 15.76 -3.52 10.42
CA ALA A 102 15.20 -4.82 10.00
C ALA A 102 15.07 -4.94 8.47
N ALA A 103 14.69 -3.85 7.79
CA ALA A 103 14.55 -3.80 6.34
C ALA A 103 15.91 -3.86 5.62
N ARG A 104 16.90 -3.07 6.07
CA ARG A 104 18.22 -2.93 5.42
C ARG A 104 19.04 -4.23 5.36
N GLY A 105 18.81 -5.16 6.23
CA GLY A 105 19.46 -6.47 6.18
C GLY A 105 19.05 -7.30 4.95
N ARG A 106 18.03 -6.87 4.19
CA ARG A 106 17.43 -7.63 3.09
C ARG A 106 17.11 -6.79 1.84
N ALA A 107 17.17 -5.45 1.93
CA ALA A 107 16.74 -4.55 0.86
C ALA A 107 17.75 -3.43 0.59
N ASP A 108 17.96 -3.12 -0.69
CA ASP A 108 18.78 -1.99 -1.18
C ASP A 108 18.00 -0.66 -1.11
N SER A 109 16.66 -0.73 -1.17
CA SER A 109 15.73 0.39 -1.13
C SER A 109 14.76 0.25 0.03
N VAL A 110 14.69 1.25 0.90
CA VAL A 110 13.66 1.32 1.95
C VAL A 110 12.75 2.48 1.65
N LEU A 111 11.46 2.22 1.58
CA LEU A 111 10.42 3.14 1.12
C LEU A 111 9.42 3.44 2.24
N LEU A 112 8.77 4.57 2.17
CA LEU A 112 7.61 4.92 2.98
C LEU A 112 6.77 6.01 2.31
N LEU A 113 5.53 6.18 2.79
CA LEU A 113 4.71 7.36 2.51
C LEU A 113 4.66 8.24 3.75
N ALA A 114 5.26 9.41 3.66
CA ALA A 114 5.29 10.39 4.74
C ALA A 114 3.99 11.20 4.78
N LEU A 115 3.35 11.20 5.94
CA LEU A 115 2.12 11.92 6.25
C LEU A 115 2.45 13.23 6.99
N GLY A 116 2.08 14.37 6.43
CA GLY A 116 2.21 15.66 7.10
C GLY A 116 3.63 15.92 7.66
N ASP A 117 3.73 16.28 8.94
CA ASP A 117 4.99 16.63 9.59
C ASP A 117 5.98 15.45 9.78
N ALA A 118 5.54 14.22 9.59
CA ALA A 118 6.41 13.05 9.73
C ALA A 118 7.56 13.06 8.71
N ARG A 119 7.42 13.74 7.56
CA ARG A 119 8.48 13.93 6.56
C ARG A 119 9.77 14.44 7.19
N ARG A 120 9.68 15.37 8.17
CA ARG A 120 10.86 15.92 8.87
C ARG A 120 11.64 14.87 9.66
N ILE A 121 10.95 13.90 10.23
CA ILE A 121 11.58 12.79 10.96
C ILE A 121 12.36 11.93 9.95
N TYR A 122 11.72 11.56 8.85
CA TYR A 122 12.33 10.68 7.84
C TYR A 122 13.49 11.34 7.11
N SER A 123 13.42 12.64 6.80
CA SER A 123 14.55 13.38 6.23
C SER A 123 15.78 13.38 7.16
N ARG A 124 15.60 13.48 8.48
CA ARG A 124 16.70 13.36 9.45
C ARG A 124 17.32 11.96 9.50
N LEU A 125 16.57 10.93 9.13
CA LEU A 125 17.04 9.56 9.00
C LEU A 125 17.68 9.27 7.63
N GLY A 126 17.80 10.29 6.77
CA GLY A 126 18.44 10.19 5.46
C GLY A 126 17.50 9.75 4.35
N PHE A 127 16.18 9.74 4.57
CA PHE A 127 15.23 9.53 3.48
C PHE A 127 15.17 10.75 2.57
N GLU A 128 15.14 10.50 1.27
CA GLU A 128 15.01 11.48 0.20
C GLU A 128 13.60 11.45 -0.39
N ASP A 129 13.07 12.60 -0.80
CA ASP A 129 11.77 12.68 -1.48
C ASP A 129 11.86 12.06 -2.88
N GLU A 130 10.89 11.24 -3.25
CA GLU A 130 10.79 10.67 -4.60
C GLU A 130 9.61 11.21 -5.41
N GLY A 131 8.54 11.68 -4.75
CA GLY A 131 7.38 12.24 -5.42
C GLY A 131 6.12 12.19 -4.58
N LEU A 132 5.14 12.95 -4.99
CA LEU A 132 3.85 13.01 -4.33
C LEU A 132 2.94 11.85 -4.76
N TYR A 133 2.16 11.38 -3.80
CA TYR A 133 1.04 10.48 -3.97
C TYR A 133 -0.24 11.19 -3.58
N GLY A 134 -1.12 11.41 -4.54
CA GLY A 134 -2.44 11.97 -4.29
C GLY A 134 -3.39 10.91 -3.75
N THR A 135 -4.15 11.24 -2.71
CA THR A 135 -5.24 10.40 -2.24
C THR A 135 -6.56 10.99 -2.71
N TRP A 136 -7.33 10.20 -3.43
CA TRP A 136 -8.58 10.56 -4.08
C TRP A 136 -9.72 9.75 -3.49
N GLN A 137 -10.91 10.33 -3.43
CA GLN A 137 -12.12 9.66 -2.98
C GLN A 137 -13.27 9.85 -3.95
N ALA A 138 -14.18 8.88 -3.98
CA ALA A 138 -15.41 8.99 -4.74
C ALA A 138 -16.36 10.00 -4.10
N THR A 139 -17.13 10.67 -4.96
CA THR A 139 -18.19 11.63 -4.60
C THR A 139 -19.50 11.19 -5.25
N ASP A 140 -20.58 11.91 -4.98
CA ASP A 140 -21.85 11.68 -5.68
C ASP A 140 -21.71 11.87 -7.21
N ALA A 141 -20.84 12.80 -7.64
CA ALA A 141 -20.52 13.00 -9.05
C ALA A 141 -19.80 11.79 -9.66
N THR A 142 -19.02 11.06 -8.88
CA THR A 142 -18.38 9.81 -9.31
C THR A 142 -19.42 8.75 -9.62
N ALA A 143 -20.41 8.55 -8.73
CA ALA A 143 -21.45 7.56 -8.92
C ALA A 143 -22.23 7.76 -10.25
N ALA A 144 -22.48 9.03 -10.62
CA ALA A 144 -23.14 9.38 -11.86
C ALA A 144 -22.30 9.13 -13.13
N ARG A 145 -20.97 8.98 -13.00
CA ARG A 145 -20.02 8.79 -14.11
C ARG A 145 -19.52 7.35 -14.24
N ILE A 146 -19.89 6.47 -13.32
CA ILE A 146 -19.55 5.05 -13.41
C ILE A 146 -20.50 4.40 -14.39
N GLU A 147 -19.98 4.01 -15.55
CA GLU A 147 -20.75 3.33 -16.58
C GLU A 147 -21.17 1.91 -16.14
N PRO A 148 -22.33 1.41 -16.61
CA PRO A 148 -22.78 0.04 -16.35
C PRO A 148 -21.74 -1.01 -16.77
N ALA A 149 -21.76 -2.17 -16.14
CA ALA A 149 -20.93 -3.29 -16.56
C ALA A 149 -21.21 -3.65 -18.03
N GLY A 150 -20.18 -3.74 -18.85
CA GLY A 150 -20.30 -4.01 -20.29
C GLY A 150 -20.33 -2.80 -21.21
N ALA A 151 -20.60 -1.58 -20.71
CA ALA A 151 -20.59 -0.36 -21.54
C ALA A 151 -19.17 0.14 -21.89
N LEU A 152 -18.15 -0.40 -21.20
CA LEU A 152 -16.74 -0.01 -21.38
C LEU A 152 -15.97 -0.92 -22.34
N ASP A 153 -16.67 -1.72 -23.15
CA ASP A 153 -16.07 -2.78 -23.95
C ASP A 153 -15.46 -2.26 -25.28
N GLU A 154 -14.37 -1.53 -25.17
CA GLU A 154 -13.47 -1.27 -26.29
C GLU A 154 -12.48 -2.45 -26.48
N GLY A 155 -12.99 -3.69 -26.59
CA GLY A 155 -12.16 -4.89 -26.73
C GLY A 155 -11.45 -5.32 -25.44
N ARG A 156 -12.00 -4.94 -24.28
CA ARG A 156 -11.52 -5.34 -22.96
C ARG A 156 -12.59 -6.10 -22.19
N ARG A 157 -12.18 -7.16 -21.48
CA ARG A 157 -13.06 -7.88 -20.56
C ARG A 157 -12.39 -8.15 -19.21
N ILE A 158 -13.17 -8.15 -18.16
CA ILE A 158 -12.69 -8.46 -16.80
C ILE A 158 -12.97 -9.93 -16.49
N VAL A 159 -11.95 -10.61 -15.98
CA VAL A 159 -12.00 -12.00 -15.56
C VAL A 159 -11.51 -12.13 -14.12
N ALA A 160 -12.29 -12.84 -13.28
CA ALA A 160 -11.83 -13.22 -11.96
C ALA A 160 -10.78 -14.33 -12.06
N THR A 161 -9.65 -14.18 -11.37
CA THR A 161 -8.57 -15.18 -11.39
C THR A 161 -8.99 -16.51 -10.74
N SER A 162 -10.00 -16.50 -9.88
CA SER A 162 -10.63 -17.72 -9.34
C SER A 162 -11.26 -18.61 -10.41
N ALA A 163 -11.67 -18.03 -11.54
CA ALA A 163 -12.20 -18.78 -12.70
C ALA A 163 -11.11 -19.14 -13.73
N ALA A 164 -9.92 -18.53 -13.66
CA ALA A 164 -8.79 -18.74 -14.55
C ALA A 164 -7.47 -18.51 -13.80
N PRO A 165 -7.00 -19.51 -13.01
CA PRO A 165 -5.84 -19.35 -12.11
C PRO A 165 -4.55 -18.94 -12.81
N ASP A 166 -4.33 -19.37 -14.05
CA ASP A 166 -3.14 -19.01 -14.84
C ASP A 166 -3.00 -17.50 -15.05
N LEU A 167 -4.13 -16.77 -15.03
CA LEU A 167 -4.12 -15.32 -15.16
C LEU A 167 -3.53 -14.62 -13.92
N ALA A 168 -3.50 -15.27 -12.76
CA ALA A 168 -2.86 -14.72 -11.55
C ALA A 168 -1.35 -14.56 -11.75
N GLU A 169 -0.70 -15.50 -12.42
CA GLU A 169 0.73 -15.42 -12.74
C GLU A 169 1.04 -14.20 -13.63
N HIS A 170 0.20 -13.95 -14.62
CA HIS A 170 0.34 -12.77 -15.49
C HIS A 170 0.12 -11.47 -14.72
N ALA A 171 -0.81 -11.45 -13.74
CA ALA A 171 -1.02 -10.30 -12.87
C ALA A 171 0.21 -10.03 -11.98
N VAL A 172 0.82 -11.08 -11.42
CA VAL A 172 2.07 -10.96 -10.63
C VAL A 172 3.23 -10.45 -11.50
N ALA A 173 3.37 -10.95 -12.73
CA ALA A 173 4.38 -10.46 -13.65
C ALA A 173 4.17 -8.98 -14.03
N LEU A 174 2.92 -8.59 -14.25
CA LEU A 174 2.53 -7.19 -14.52
C LEU A 174 2.81 -6.28 -13.31
N ASP A 175 2.51 -6.76 -12.11
CA ASP A 175 2.81 -6.03 -10.87
C ASP A 175 4.30 -5.77 -10.73
N ARG A 176 5.12 -6.80 -10.91
CA ARG A 176 6.58 -6.68 -10.85
C ARG A 176 7.12 -5.71 -11.89
N TRP A 177 6.58 -5.72 -13.11
CA TRP A 177 6.94 -4.76 -14.16
C TRP A 177 6.58 -3.33 -13.76
N ALA A 178 5.43 -3.11 -13.13
CA ALA A 178 4.96 -1.78 -12.75
C ALA A 178 5.68 -1.23 -11.52
N THR A 179 5.97 -2.08 -10.53
CA THR A 179 6.49 -1.66 -9.23
C THR A 179 8.00 -1.83 -9.07
N GLY A 180 8.60 -2.74 -9.87
CA GLY A 180 9.99 -3.16 -9.68
C GLY A 180 10.18 -4.08 -8.47
N GLU A 181 9.11 -4.51 -7.80
CA GLU A 181 9.12 -5.21 -6.52
C GLU A 181 8.67 -6.68 -6.68
N ASP A 182 9.18 -7.56 -5.83
CA ASP A 182 8.68 -8.94 -5.75
C ASP A 182 7.60 -9.04 -4.67
N ARG A 183 6.36 -8.75 -5.09
CA ARG A 183 5.19 -8.77 -4.18
C ARG A 183 4.35 -10.04 -4.32
N ARG A 184 4.85 -11.10 -4.97
CA ARG A 184 4.12 -12.34 -5.22
C ARG A 184 3.40 -12.87 -3.99
N ALA A 185 4.15 -13.18 -2.92
CA ALA A 185 3.58 -13.77 -1.71
C ALA A 185 2.52 -12.87 -1.04
N TYR A 186 2.66 -11.55 -1.21
CA TYR A 186 1.68 -10.58 -0.71
C TYR A 186 0.43 -10.55 -1.60
N LEU A 187 0.58 -10.60 -2.93
CA LEU A 187 -0.54 -10.63 -3.87
C LEU A 187 -1.35 -11.92 -3.79
N GLU A 188 -0.75 -13.04 -3.44
CA GLU A 188 -1.45 -14.30 -3.20
C GLU A 188 -2.53 -14.18 -2.10
N LEU A 189 -2.34 -13.31 -1.12
CA LEU A 189 -3.37 -13.01 -0.11
C LEU A 189 -4.64 -12.37 -0.71
N PHE A 190 -4.54 -11.83 -1.92
CA PHE A 190 -5.65 -11.19 -2.64
C PHE A 190 -6.26 -12.10 -3.72
N ALA A 191 -5.73 -13.29 -3.96
CA ALA A 191 -6.18 -14.18 -5.03
C ALA A 191 -7.72 -14.35 -5.09
N PRO A 192 -8.45 -14.50 -3.97
CA PRO A 192 -9.91 -14.63 -4.01
C PRO A 192 -10.65 -13.41 -4.57
N SER A 193 -10.03 -12.22 -4.52
CA SER A 193 -10.63 -10.95 -4.97
C SER A 193 -9.93 -10.36 -6.21
N MET A 194 -8.91 -11.05 -6.72
CA MET A 194 -8.15 -10.58 -7.86
C MET A 194 -8.96 -10.74 -9.14
N LYS A 195 -9.00 -9.67 -9.93
CA LYS A 195 -9.54 -9.67 -11.28
C LYS A 195 -8.50 -9.09 -12.23
N VAL A 196 -8.44 -9.63 -13.43
CA VAL A 196 -7.61 -9.13 -14.52
C VAL A 196 -8.47 -8.52 -15.62
N ALA A 197 -7.94 -7.51 -16.28
CA ALA A 197 -8.49 -6.99 -17.52
C ALA A 197 -7.68 -7.57 -18.68
N LEU A 198 -8.36 -8.28 -19.57
CA LEU A 198 -7.81 -8.78 -20.84
C LEU A 198 -8.08 -7.74 -21.92
N ALA A 199 -7.06 -7.38 -22.68
CA ALA A 199 -7.17 -6.59 -23.89
C ALA A 199 -6.90 -7.46 -25.11
N ARG A 200 -7.71 -7.29 -26.16
CA ARG A 200 -7.54 -7.98 -27.43
C ARG A 200 -6.60 -7.19 -28.33
N GLY A 201 -5.56 -7.82 -28.81
CA GLY A 201 -4.66 -7.28 -29.82
C GLY A 201 -5.23 -7.32 -31.25
N ASP A 202 -4.56 -6.67 -32.17
CA ASP A 202 -4.93 -6.65 -33.59
C ASP A 202 -4.88 -8.04 -34.24
N ASP A 203 -4.09 -8.94 -33.70
CA ASP A 203 -3.99 -10.37 -34.08
C ASP A 203 -5.11 -11.21 -33.47
N GLY A 204 -6.02 -10.63 -32.71
CA GLY A 204 -7.10 -11.29 -32.01
C GLY A 204 -6.70 -11.98 -30.71
N ALA A 205 -5.42 -12.00 -30.34
CA ALA A 205 -4.95 -12.58 -29.09
C ALA A 205 -5.35 -11.72 -27.89
N GLU A 206 -5.69 -12.36 -26.77
CA GLU A 206 -5.98 -11.66 -25.50
C GLU A 206 -4.74 -11.69 -24.60
N THR A 207 -4.41 -10.54 -24.05
CA THR A 207 -3.29 -10.38 -23.10
C THR A 207 -3.76 -9.70 -21.83
N VAL A 208 -3.12 -10.01 -20.69
CA VAL A 208 -3.38 -9.30 -19.43
C VAL A 208 -2.80 -7.89 -19.53
N ALA A 209 -3.69 -6.92 -19.62
CA ALA A 209 -3.36 -5.49 -19.71
C ALA A 209 -3.42 -4.76 -18.37
N GLY A 210 -4.09 -5.34 -17.37
CA GLY A 210 -4.19 -4.79 -16.03
C GLY A 210 -4.75 -5.80 -15.05
N TYR A 211 -4.63 -5.48 -13.77
CA TYR A 211 -5.29 -6.22 -12.69
C TYR A 211 -5.77 -5.29 -11.59
N ARG A 212 -6.73 -5.76 -10.83
CA ARG A 212 -7.13 -5.16 -9.56
C ARG A 212 -7.28 -6.20 -8.46
N THR A 213 -7.05 -5.77 -7.23
CA THR A 213 -7.28 -6.56 -6.02
C THR A 213 -8.05 -5.73 -5.00
N ARG A 214 -8.63 -6.40 -3.99
CA ARG A 214 -9.40 -5.71 -2.96
C ARG A 214 -9.53 -6.55 -1.68
N LYS A 215 -9.49 -5.88 -0.52
CA LYS A 215 -9.97 -6.37 0.78
C LYS A 215 -11.17 -5.53 1.23
N PRO A 216 -12.07 -6.04 2.08
CA PRO A 216 -13.25 -5.31 2.54
C PRO A 216 -12.95 -3.94 3.16
N TRP A 217 -11.82 -3.80 3.82
CA TRP A 217 -11.35 -2.55 4.44
C TRP A 217 -10.60 -1.60 3.49
N GLY A 218 -10.61 -1.85 2.18
CA GLY A 218 -10.10 -0.93 1.16
C GLY A 218 -8.68 -1.18 0.67
N THR A 219 -7.87 -2.01 1.34
CA THR A 219 -6.54 -2.42 0.85
C THR A 219 -6.69 -3.18 -0.48
N GLY A 220 -5.83 -2.86 -1.45
CA GLY A 220 -5.82 -3.51 -2.76
C GLY A 220 -5.31 -2.55 -3.84
N ALA A 221 -4.76 -3.09 -4.93
CA ALA A 221 -4.11 -2.36 -6.00
C ALA A 221 -4.97 -2.27 -7.26
N VAL A 222 -4.67 -1.28 -8.11
CA VAL A 222 -5.04 -1.24 -9.53
C VAL A 222 -3.79 -0.90 -10.32
N VAL A 223 -3.35 -1.84 -11.14
CA VAL A 223 -2.20 -1.69 -12.03
C VAL A 223 -2.64 -1.95 -13.46
N ALA A 224 -2.25 -1.10 -14.40
CA ALA A 224 -2.63 -1.22 -15.79
C ALA A 224 -1.58 -0.64 -16.73
N ARG A 225 -1.49 -1.19 -17.94
CA ARG A 225 -0.57 -0.71 -18.99
C ARG A 225 -1.02 0.61 -19.61
N ASP A 226 -2.32 0.88 -19.59
CA ASP A 226 -2.93 2.07 -20.20
C ASP A 226 -4.13 2.57 -19.40
N ALA A 227 -4.55 3.81 -19.69
CA ALA A 227 -5.65 4.48 -18.99
C ALA A 227 -7.02 3.86 -19.28
N ALA A 228 -7.24 3.31 -20.47
CA ALA A 228 -8.52 2.67 -20.82
C ALA A 228 -8.71 1.37 -20.00
N THR A 229 -7.66 0.57 -19.89
CA THR A 229 -7.65 -0.61 -19.00
C THR A 229 -7.85 -0.21 -17.53
N ALA A 230 -7.16 0.84 -17.07
CA ALA A 230 -7.32 1.36 -15.71
C ALA A 230 -8.76 1.82 -15.45
N ARG A 231 -9.39 2.52 -16.41
CA ARG A 231 -10.79 2.98 -16.32
C ARG A 231 -11.74 1.81 -16.07
N VAL A 232 -11.61 0.74 -16.87
CA VAL A 232 -12.43 -0.48 -16.71
C VAL A 232 -12.29 -1.08 -15.33
N LEU A 233 -11.05 -1.23 -14.83
CA LEU A 233 -10.76 -1.80 -13.52
C LEU A 233 -11.23 -0.90 -12.37
N LEU A 234 -11.05 0.42 -12.48
CA LEU A 234 -11.51 1.39 -11.48
C LEU A 234 -13.03 1.43 -11.39
N CYS A 235 -13.72 1.44 -12.52
CA CYS A 235 -15.18 1.39 -12.54
C CYS A 235 -15.72 0.08 -11.97
N ASP A 236 -15.07 -1.06 -12.24
CA ASP A 236 -15.44 -2.35 -11.65
C ASP A 236 -15.22 -2.33 -10.12
N LEU A 237 -14.12 -1.76 -9.66
CA LEU A 237 -13.84 -1.62 -8.23
C LEU A 237 -14.84 -0.68 -7.53
N LEU A 238 -15.13 0.47 -8.13
CA LEU A 238 -16.08 1.45 -7.58
C LEU A 238 -17.52 0.92 -7.51
N ARG A 239 -17.94 0.09 -8.47
CA ARG A 239 -19.25 -0.59 -8.40
C ARG A 239 -19.34 -1.54 -7.21
N GLU A 240 -18.27 -2.27 -6.90
CA GLU A 240 -18.24 -3.18 -5.76
C GLU A 240 -18.03 -2.45 -4.42
N ALA A 241 -17.32 -1.34 -4.42
CA ALA A 241 -16.92 -0.60 -3.23
C ALA A 241 -16.90 0.91 -3.49
N PRO A 242 -18.07 1.57 -3.52
CA PRO A 242 -18.18 3.00 -3.85
C PRO A 242 -17.36 3.93 -2.95
N GLY A 243 -17.14 3.54 -1.68
CA GLY A 243 -16.32 4.30 -0.73
C GLY A 243 -14.81 4.08 -0.83
N THR A 244 -14.32 3.40 -1.87
CA THR A 244 -12.89 3.14 -2.04
C THR A 244 -12.11 4.43 -2.20
N ARG A 245 -11.03 4.56 -1.42
CA ARG A 245 -10.02 5.60 -1.62
C ARG A 245 -8.93 5.09 -2.56
N PHE A 246 -8.44 5.98 -3.40
CA PHE A 246 -7.39 5.70 -4.38
C PHE A 246 -6.17 6.55 -4.02
N GLU A 247 -5.04 5.90 -3.80
CA GLU A 247 -3.76 6.57 -3.59
C GLU A 247 -2.80 6.09 -4.67
N PHE A 248 -2.23 7.02 -5.42
CA PHE A 248 -1.32 6.70 -6.52
C PHE A 248 -0.35 7.86 -6.79
N PRO A 249 0.79 7.60 -7.49
CA PRO A 249 1.78 8.63 -7.78
C PRO A 249 1.21 9.74 -8.66
N ASP A 250 1.46 11.01 -8.31
CA ASP A 250 1.13 12.17 -9.16
C ASP A 250 1.88 12.14 -10.49
N ALA A 251 3.04 11.50 -10.55
CA ALA A 251 3.77 11.22 -11.78
C ALA A 251 2.95 10.36 -12.79
N ASN A 252 1.89 9.68 -12.34
CA ASN A 252 0.90 9.09 -13.22
C ASN A 252 -0.11 10.13 -13.70
N GLU A 253 0.29 11.01 -14.60
CA GLU A 253 -0.60 12.03 -15.17
C GLU A 253 -1.87 11.45 -15.82
N ARG A 254 -1.79 10.23 -16.38
CA ARG A 254 -2.98 9.54 -16.93
C ARG A 254 -3.95 9.16 -15.81
N GLY A 255 -3.42 8.73 -14.66
CA GLY A 255 -4.20 8.45 -13.46
C GLY A 255 -4.87 9.71 -12.91
N VAL A 256 -4.16 10.83 -12.86
CA VAL A 256 -4.71 12.13 -12.42
C VAL A 256 -5.85 12.59 -13.33
N ARG A 257 -5.67 12.53 -14.67
CA ARG A 257 -6.74 12.85 -15.62
C ARG A 257 -7.93 11.93 -15.44
N LEU A 258 -7.69 10.62 -15.37
CA LEU A 258 -8.77 9.63 -15.20
C LEU A 258 -9.54 9.82 -13.89
N ALA A 259 -8.85 10.13 -12.78
CA ALA A 259 -9.50 10.44 -11.51
C ALA A 259 -10.44 11.65 -11.62
N THR A 260 -9.98 12.71 -12.31
CA THR A 260 -10.77 13.92 -12.57
C THR A 260 -11.98 13.63 -13.47
N GLU A 261 -11.80 12.87 -14.56
CA GLU A 261 -12.86 12.44 -15.46
C GLU A 261 -13.93 11.61 -14.77
N LEU A 262 -13.53 10.73 -13.86
CA LEU A 262 -14.44 9.92 -13.03
C LEU A 262 -15.10 10.73 -11.91
N GLY A 263 -14.75 12.01 -11.73
CA GLY A 263 -15.31 12.85 -10.67
C GLY A 263 -14.82 12.48 -9.28
N LEU A 264 -13.63 11.89 -9.16
CA LEU A 264 -12.96 11.71 -7.89
C LEU A 264 -12.43 13.06 -7.39
N GLU A 265 -12.49 13.28 -6.08
CA GLU A 265 -11.91 14.46 -5.44
C GLU A 265 -10.61 14.12 -4.71
N ARG A 266 -9.57 14.93 -4.95
CA ARG A 266 -8.32 14.86 -4.20
C ARG A 266 -8.52 15.55 -2.84
N PHE A 267 -8.28 14.82 -1.75
CA PHE A 267 -8.46 15.35 -0.40
C PHE A 267 -7.17 15.32 0.44
N LYS A 268 -6.15 14.62 -0.01
CA LYS A 268 -4.89 14.45 0.73
C LYS A 268 -3.75 14.16 -0.23
N GLU A 269 -2.54 14.47 0.23
CA GLU A 269 -1.31 14.06 -0.44
C GLU A 269 -0.30 13.54 0.58
N ASN A 270 0.53 12.60 0.15
CA ASN A 270 1.61 12.02 0.92
C ASN A 270 2.91 12.10 0.10
N MET A 271 4.04 12.24 0.76
CA MET A 271 5.32 12.21 0.10
C MET A 271 5.87 10.78 0.12
N ARG A 272 6.09 10.18 -1.05
CA ARG A 272 6.90 8.96 -1.14
C ARG A 272 8.35 9.34 -0.88
N MET A 273 8.96 8.66 0.07
CA MET A 273 10.35 8.88 0.41
C MET A 273 11.12 7.56 0.37
N ARG A 274 12.41 7.66 0.08
CA ARG A 274 13.31 6.52 -0.11
C ARG A 274 14.60 6.71 0.69
N LEU A 275 15.09 5.62 1.24
CA LEU A 275 16.41 5.51 1.80
C LEU A 275 17.17 4.39 1.06
N GLY A 276 18.35 4.70 0.52
CA GLY A 276 19.14 3.78 -0.30
C GLY A 276 18.97 4.00 -1.81
N ARG A 277 19.06 2.94 -2.62
CA ARG A 277 19.02 3.04 -4.09
C ARG A 277 17.58 3.23 -4.61
N PRO A 278 17.38 3.88 -5.77
CA PRO A 278 16.09 3.86 -6.45
C PRO A 278 15.63 2.43 -6.75
N VAL A 279 14.32 2.18 -6.66
CA VAL A 279 13.75 0.88 -7.06
C VAL A 279 13.88 0.74 -8.57
N ALA A 280 14.65 -0.25 -9.00
CA ALA A 280 14.86 -0.50 -10.42
C ALA A 280 13.56 -0.97 -11.09
N GLY A 281 13.22 -0.36 -12.23
CA GLY A 281 12.03 -0.74 -13.02
C GLY A 281 10.71 -0.19 -12.48
N PHE A 282 10.71 0.69 -11.47
CA PHE A 282 9.48 1.34 -11.04
C PHE A 282 8.88 2.20 -12.17
N THR A 283 7.64 1.90 -12.54
CA THR A 283 6.88 2.55 -13.61
C THR A 283 5.64 3.23 -13.00
N PRO A 284 5.78 4.46 -12.46
CA PRO A 284 4.68 5.13 -11.75
C PRO A 284 3.42 5.28 -12.61
N GLN A 285 3.56 5.42 -13.94
CA GLN A 285 2.46 5.57 -14.89
C GLN A 285 1.54 4.35 -14.99
N ALA A 286 1.98 3.19 -14.47
CA ALA A 286 1.19 1.96 -14.45
C ALA A 286 0.39 1.77 -13.14
N VAL A 287 0.68 2.55 -12.09
CA VAL A 287 0.02 2.44 -10.78
C VAL A 287 -1.14 3.41 -10.71
N PHE A 288 -2.38 2.93 -10.73
CA PHE A 288 -3.62 3.71 -10.63
C PHE A 288 -4.28 3.61 -9.25
N LYS A 289 -3.86 2.66 -8.46
CA LYS A 289 -4.12 2.56 -7.03
C LYS A 289 -2.99 1.77 -6.39
N ALA A 290 -2.31 2.38 -5.44
CA ALA A 290 -1.34 1.71 -4.60
C ALA A 290 -2.01 0.65 -3.72
N LEU A 291 -1.28 -0.38 -3.36
CA LEU A 291 -1.80 -1.52 -2.60
C LEU A 291 -2.34 -1.08 -1.24
N SER A 292 -1.59 -0.27 -0.53
CA SER A 292 -2.02 0.48 0.67
C SER A 292 -1.01 1.58 0.98
N PRO A 293 -1.35 2.57 1.83
CA PRO A 293 -0.38 3.58 2.27
C PRO A 293 0.84 3.02 3.00
N ALA A 294 0.76 1.80 3.51
CA ALA A 294 1.86 1.13 4.20
C ALA A 294 2.81 0.37 3.26
N VAL A 295 2.42 0.10 2.00
CA VAL A 295 3.18 -0.74 1.07
C VAL A 295 3.08 -0.29 -0.40
N GLY A 296 2.83 0.94 -0.67
CA GLY A 296 2.90 1.58 -2.00
C GLY A 296 1.98 1.06 -3.08
#